data_71dede03082d8d079a6bcf79a0bd2d3a
#
_entry.id   71dede03082d8d079a6bcf79a0bd2d3a
#
_cell.length_a   1.000
_cell.length_b   1.000
_cell.length_c   1.000
_cell.angle_alpha   90.00
_cell.angle_beta   90.00
_cell.angle_gamma   90.00
#
_symmetry.space_group_name_H-M   'P 1'
#
loop_
_entity.id
_entity.type
_entity.pdbx_description
1 polymer ?
#
loop_
_entity_poly.entity_id
_entity_poly.type
_entity_poly.pdbx_seq_one_letter_code
_entity_poly.pdbx_strand_id
1 'polypeptide(L)'
;MKYLKLFFVFLLISCVVLGTLSCSNKNANKSNSQTLSGGISISGAFALYPLAVKWAEEFQKANPGVRIDLSAGGAGKGMTDVLANVVDLGMVSREVYPPELEKGAVPFAVTKDAVVITVNTGNPFAPQMKRHGISMEQAYKLWITGEIKTWGQLLGTNDNTPIHVYTRSDACGAAETFAMWMGKKQEDLQGTAVFGDPGLAQAVQRDKLAIGFNNIGYAYDEQSRKPNDGLFVFPIDANGDGNISAEEYFYDTKDDFVKAVADNKYPSPPARDLYLVANGVPTNPAVVAFLEYILTEGQKECAPAGYIGLSDEKLQKGLDQLKKEK
;
A
#
# COMPACT_ATOMS: atom_id res chain seq x y z
N MET A 1 -45.60 71.02 24.49
CA MET A 1 -45.77 69.57 24.60
C MET A 1 -46.83 68.95 23.61
N LYS A 2 -47.66 69.72 22.89
CA LYS A 2 -48.64 69.15 21.91
C LYS A 2 -48.02 68.88 20.52
N TYR A 3 -46.97 69.57 20.13
CA TYR A 3 -46.37 69.42 18.79
C TYR A 3 -45.31 68.30 18.70
N LEU A 4 -44.75 67.85 19.83
CA LEU A 4 -43.77 66.80 19.86
C LEU A 4 -44.42 65.38 19.66
N LYS A 5 -45.69 65.20 20.01
CA LYS A 5 -46.42 63.95 19.76
C LYS A 5 -46.88 63.77 18.30
N LEU A 6 -47.10 64.88 17.60
CA LEU A 6 -47.50 64.83 16.18
C LEU A 6 -46.35 64.45 15.26
N PHE A 7 -45.12 64.79 15.63
CA PHE A 7 -43.91 64.49 14.82
C PHE A 7 -43.53 62.99 14.89
N PHE A 8 -43.81 62.31 16.03
CA PHE A 8 -43.57 60.87 16.16
C PHE A 8 -44.60 59.99 15.43
N VAL A 9 -45.86 60.47 15.25
CA VAL A 9 -46.92 59.72 14.52
C VAL A 9 -46.69 59.79 13.01
N PHE A 10 -46.07 60.84 12.47
CA PHE A 10 -45.73 60.94 11.04
C PHE A 10 -44.48 60.14 10.65
N LEU A 11 -43.53 59.94 11.58
CA LEU A 11 -42.36 59.14 11.35
C LEU A 11 -42.65 57.65 11.31
N LEU A 12 -43.69 57.17 12.02
CA LEU A 12 -44.11 55.75 12.05
C LEU A 12 -44.92 55.31 10.81
N ILE A 13 -45.58 56.26 10.11
CA ILE A 13 -46.36 55.97 8.91
C ILE A 13 -45.50 55.94 7.65
N SER A 14 -44.35 56.65 7.66
CA SER A 14 -43.40 56.65 6.51
C SER A 14 -42.57 55.38 6.38
N CYS A 15 -42.47 54.53 7.41
CA CYS A 15 -41.71 53.28 7.37
C CYS A 15 -42.49 52.04 6.87
N VAL A 16 -43.83 52.16 6.66
CA VAL A 16 -44.68 51.00 6.29
C VAL A 16 -44.88 50.90 4.76
N VAL A 17 -44.54 51.93 3.96
CA VAL A 17 -44.78 51.96 2.50
C VAL A 17 -43.57 51.53 1.65
N LEU A 18 -42.40 51.29 2.24
CA LEU A 18 -41.17 50.90 1.51
C LEU A 18 -40.82 49.41 1.61
N GLY A 19 -41.75 48.55 2.11
CA GLY A 19 -41.50 47.15 2.39
C GLY A 19 -42.07 46.13 1.39
N THR A 20 -42.59 46.52 0.19
CA THR A 20 -43.26 45.56 -0.70
C THR A 20 -42.81 45.60 -2.17
N LEU A 21 -41.50 45.70 -2.42
CA LEU A 21 -40.99 45.51 -3.76
C LEU A 21 -39.59 44.90 -3.67
N SER A 22 -39.48 43.61 -3.45
CA SER A 22 -38.46 42.72 -4.01
C SER A 22 -38.62 41.28 -3.52
N CYS A 23 -39.64 40.60 -4.01
CA CYS A 23 -39.56 39.13 -4.12
C CYS A 23 -39.40 38.80 -5.59
N SER A 24 -38.20 39.07 -6.14
CA SER A 24 -37.75 38.41 -7.33
C SER A 24 -37.26 37.01 -6.90
N ASN A 25 -38.17 36.06 -7.08
CA ASN A 25 -37.90 34.64 -6.88
C ASN A 25 -36.92 34.17 -7.95
N LYS A 26 -35.59 34.40 -7.74
CA LYS A 26 -34.57 33.61 -8.39
C LYS A 26 -34.57 32.28 -7.69
N ASN A 27 -35.29 31.32 -8.23
CA ASN A 27 -34.99 29.91 -8.07
C ASN A 27 -33.57 29.65 -8.58
N ALA A 28 -32.57 30.02 -7.79
CA ALA A 28 -31.29 29.38 -7.85
C ALA A 28 -31.58 27.96 -7.37
N ASN A 29 -31.62 27.03 -8.29
CA ASN A 29 -31.36 25.63 -7.99
C ASN A 29 -30.04 25.58 -7.22
N LYS A 30 -30.07 25.74 -5.89
CA LYS A 30 -29.06 25.18 -5.02
C LYS A 30 -29.22 23.67 -5.21
N SER A 31 -28.45 23.10 -6.12
CA SER A 31 -28.07 21.71 -6.00
C SER A 31 -27.58 21.58 -4.56
N ASN A 32 -28.34 20.88 -3.75
CA ASN A 32 -27.97 20.49 -2.40
C ASN A 32 -26.88 19.43 -2.59
N SER A 33 -25.67 19.85 -3.01
CA SER A 33 -24.50 19.03 -2.88
C SER A 33 -24.25 18.94 -1.39
N GLN A 34 -24.83 17.92 -0.76
CA GLN A 34 -24.52 17.55 0.60
C GLN A 34 -23.00 17.39 0.64
N THR A 35 -22.32 18.33 1.30
CA THR A 35 -20.85 18.29 1.42
C THR A 35 -20.51 16.98 2.12
N LEU A 36 -19.73 16.13 1.46
CA LEU A 36 -19.31 14.85 2.02
C LEU A 36 -18.59 15.09 3.34
N SER A 37 -18.99 14.39 4.39
CA SER A 37 -18.40 14.51 5.72
C SER A 37 -18.43 13.18 6.45
N GLY A 38 -17.53 12.98 7.40
CA GLY A 38 -17.44 11.77 8.22
C GLY A 38 -16.01 11.36 8.52
N GLY A 39 -15.87 10.32 9.34
CA GLY A 39 -14.60 9.69 9.65
C GLY A 39 -14.40 8.40 8.85
N ILE A 40 -13.16 8.10 8.49
CA ILE A 40 -12.72 6.82 7.93
C ILE A 40 -11.52 6.36 8.74
N SER A 41 -11.59 5.15 9.28
CA SER A 41 -10.50 4.51 10.02
C SER A 41 -9.88 3.38 9.19
N ILE A 42 -8.55 3.35 9.10
CA ILE A 42 -7.82 2.39 8.26
C ILE A 42 -6.63 1.85 9.04
N SER A 43 -6.43 0.54 9.03
CA SER A 43 -5.25 -0.08 9.63
C SER A 43 -4.68 -1.21 8.74
N GLY A 44 -3.41 -1.57 8.94
CA GLY A 44 -2.90 -2.83 8.38
C GLY A 44 -1.55 -2.75 7.67
N ALA A 45 -1.48 -3.23 6.45
CA ALA A 45 -0.25 -3.56 5.74
C ALA A 45 0.70 -2.38 5.55
N PHE A 46 1.96 -2.55 5.99
CA PHE A 46 3.04 -1.59 5.72
C PHE A 46 3.22 -1.34 4.22
N ALA A 47 3.06 -2.37 3.38
CA ALA A 47 3.19 -2.26 1.93
C ALA A 47 2.28 -1.21 1.30
N LEU A 48 1.04 -1.06 1.79
CA LEU A 48 0.06 -0.12 1.23
C LEU A 48 0.06 1.24 1.96
N TYR A 49 0.61 1.30 3.18
CA TYR A 49 0.52 2.47 4.04
C TYR A 49 1.01 3.78 3.39
N PRO A 50 2.18 3.85 2.72
CA PRO A 50 2.64 5.11 2.11
C PRO A 50 1.68 5.65 1.05
N LEU A 51 1.16 4.78 0.18
CA LEU A 51 0.21 5.17 -0.86
C LEU A 51 -1.16 5.53 -0.28
N ALA A 52 -1.61 4.80 0.75
CA ALA A 52 -2.86 5.10 1.45
C ALA A 52 -2.82 6.48 2.13
N VAL A 53 -1.69 6.89 2.71
CA VAL A 53 -1.48 8.24 3.25
C VAL A 53 -1.63 9.28 2.13
N LYS A 54 -1.00 9.07 0.99
CA LYS A 54 -1.08 9.99 -0.15
C LYS A 54 -2.51 10.11 -0.68
N TRP A 55 -3.22 9.01 -0.85
CA TRP A 55 -4.63 9.04 -1.24
C TRP A 55 -5.51 9.76 -0.22
N ALA A 56 -5.28 9.52 1.08
CA ALA A 56 -6.02 10.20 2.14
C ALA A 56 -5.79 11.71 2.14
N GLU A 57 -4.55 12.16 1.98
CA GLU A 57 -4.21 13.59 1.89
C GLU A 57 -4.90 14.26 0.70
N GLU A 58 -4.82 13.69 -0.50
CA GLU A 58 -5.44 14.26 -1.69
C GLU A 58 -6.98 14.23 -1.61
N PHE A 59 -7.55 13.14 -1.09
CA PHE A 59 -8.99 13.05 -0.92
C PHE A 59 -9.53 14.06 0.10
N GLN A 60 -8.84 14.25 1.24
CA GLN A 60 -9.24 15.23 2.26
C GLN A 60 -9.10 16.68 1.77
N LYS A 61 -8.13 16.99 0.90
CA LYS A 61 -8.03 18.32 0.25
C LYS A 61 -9.27 18.63 -0.58
N ALA A 62 -9.78 17.63 -1.32
CA ALA A 62 -10.99 17.77 -2.11
C ALA A 62 -12.28 17.70 -1.27
N ASN A 63 -12.24 17.05 -0.12
CA ASN A 63 -13.37 16.81 0.79
C ASN A 63 -13.04 17.22 2.23
N PRO A 64 -12.99 18.54 2.54
CA PRO A 64 -12.55 19.04 3.86
C PRO A 64 -13.42 18.59 5.05
N GLY A 65 -14.63 18.08 4.78
CA GLY A 65 -15.52 17.52 5.81
C GLY A 65 -15.19 16.07 6.19
N VAL A 66 -14.26 15.42 5.48
CA VAL A 66 -13.87 14.04 5.75
C VAL A 66 -12.55 13.99 6.51
N ARG A 67 -12.48 13.16 7.54
CA ARG A 67 -11.27 12.86 8.28
C ARG A 67 -10.89 11.39 8.08
N ILE A 68 -9.63 11.12 7.72
CA ILE A 68 -9.09 9.76 7.52
C ILE A 68 -7.96 9.52 8.52
N ASP A 69 -8.12 8.51 9.37
CA ASP A 69 -7.12 8.08 10.35
C ASP A 69 -6.50 6.75 9.88
N LEU A 70 -5.15 6.74 9.71
CA LEU A 70 -4.41 5.58 9.21
C LEU A 70 -3.41 5.07 10.25
N SER A 71 -3.27 3.74 10.34
CA SER A 71 -2.24 3.10 11.15
C SER A 71 -1.63 1.87 10.43
N ALA A 72 -0.31 1.71 10.52
CA ALA A 72 0.37 0.52 10.04
C ALA A 72 0.57 -0.51 11.16
N GLY A 73 0.62 -1.81 10.81
CA GLY A 73 0.81 -2.88 11.79
C GLY A 73 0.81 -4.29 11.19
N GLY A 74 0.93 -4.37 9.85
CA GLY A 74 0.94 -5.63 9.11
C GLY A 74 -0.44 -6.05 8.56
N ALA A 75 -0.44 -6.88 7.51
CA ALA A 75 -1.66 -7.32 6.83
C ALA A 75 -2.60 -8.13 7.73
N GLY A 76 -2.03 -8.94 8.63
CA GLY A 76 -2.81 -9.71 9.60
C GLY A 76 -3.58 -8.81 10.57
N LYS A 77 -2.95 -7.70 11.05
CA LYS A 77 -3.64 -6.69 11.85
C LYS A 77 -4.78 -6.07 11.08
N GLY A 78 -4.55 -5.62 9.83
CA GLY A 78 -5.58 -5.01 8.99
C GLY A 78 -6.79 -5.92 8.79
N MET A 79 -6.58 -7.19 8.51
CA MET A 79 -7.64 -8.18 8.38
C MET A 79 -8.40 -8.40 9.69
N THR A 80 -7.68 -8.53 10.80
CA THR A 80 -8.30 -8.72 12.12
C THR A 80 -9.14 -7.52 12.53
N ASP A 81 -8.58 -6.31 12.40
CA ASP A 81 -9.27 -5.08 12.79
C ASP A 81 -10.55 -4.85 11.98
N VAL A 82 -10.50 -5.06 10.66
CA VAL A 82 -11.68 -4.86 9.80
C VAL A 82 -12.77 -5.89 10.07
N LEU A 83 -12.42 -7.17 10.20
CA LEU A 83 -13.42 -8.21 10.50
C LEU A 83 -14.04 -8.06 11.90
N ALA A 84 -13.31 -7.45 12.84
CA ALA A 84 -13.81 -7.09 14.16
C ALA A 84 -14.57 -5.74 14.20
N ASN A 85 -14.72 -5.05 13.06
CA ASN A 85 -15.30 -3.69 12.95
C ASN A 85 -14.58 -2.66 13.84
N VAL A 86 -13.28 -2.81 14.08
CA VAL A 86 -12.43 -1.82 14.76
C VAL A 86 -12.06 -0.69 13.82
N VAL A 87 -11.95 -0.99 12.51
CA VAL A 87 -11.70 -0.03 11.45
C VAL A 87 -12.69 -0.24 10.31
N ASP A 88 -12.89 0.81 9.50
CA ASP A 88 -13.75 0.77 8.31
C ASP A 88 -13.10 -0.03 7.17
N LEU A 89 -11.76 0.11 7.02
CA LEU A 89 -11.00 -0.55 5.97
C LEU A 89 -9.70 -1.17 6.53
N GLY A 90 -9.42 -2.40 6.12
CA GLY A 90 -8.16 -3.09 6.39
C GLY A 90 -7.22 -3.03 5.19
N MET A 91 -5.98 -2.58 5.38
CA MET A 91 -4.92 -2.72 4.36
C MET A 91 -4.37 -4.14 4.39
N VAL A 92 -4.46 -4.86 3.27
CA VAL A 92 -4.02 -6.26 3.14
C VAL A 92 -3.12 -6.41 1.92
N SER A 93 -1.93 -6.98 2.12
CA SER A 93 -0.90 -7.13 1.09
C SER A 93 -0.60 -8.61 0.78
N ARG A 94 -1.63 -9.41 0.74
CA ARG A 94 -1.68 -10.81 0.32
C ARG A 94 -3.08 -11.16 -0.16
N GLU A 95 -3.24 -12.30 -0.76
CA GLU A 95 -4.57 -12.80 -1.10
C GLU A 95 -5.45 -12.93 0.16
N VAL A 96 -6.73 -12.62 0.00
CA VAL A 96 -7.73 -12.81 1.06
C VAL A 96 -8.17 -14.27 1.04
N TYR A 97 -8.02 -14.93 2.17
CA TYR A 97 -8.26 -16.37 2.26
C TYR A 97 -9.76 -16.70 2.27
N PRO A 98 -10.17 -17.90 1.77
CA PRO A 98 -11.57 -18.32 1.77
C PRO A 98 -12.25 -18.20 3.15
N PRO A 99 -11.63 -18.59 4.29
CA PRO A 99 -12.25 -18.40 5.60
C PRO A 99 -12.45 -16.92 6.01
N GLU A 100 -11.69 -15.98 5.44
CA GLU A 100 -11.86 -14.53 5.68
C GLU A 100 -13.04 -14.00 4.85
N LEU A 101 -13.18 -14.46 3.60
CA LEU A 101 -14.34 -14.16 2.75
C LEU A 101 -15.64 -14.68 3.38
N GLU A 102 -15.64 -15.91 3.93
CA GLU A 102 -16.79 -16.49 4.63
C GLU A 102 -17.18 -15.70 5.90
N LYS A 103 -16.22 -14.99 6.51
CA LYS A 103 -16.46 -14.10 7.66
C LYS A 103 -16.93 -12.70 7.25
N GLY A 104 -17.10 -12.43 5.98
CA GLY A 104 -17.61 -11.17 5.47
C GLY A 104 -16.55 -10.22 4.89
N ALA A 105 -15.29 -10.65 4.76
CA ALA A 105 -14.27 -9.82 4.12
C ALA A 105 -14.63 -9.56 2.65
N VAL A 106 -14.66 -8.28 2.27
CA VAL A 106 -14.91 -7.82 0.90
C VAL A 106 -13.65 -7.10 0.40
N PRO A 107 -12.82 -7.75 -0.42
CA PRO A 107 -11.57 -7.17 -0.91
C PRO A 107 -11.78 -6.29 -2.14
N PHE A 108 -11.20 -5.10 -2.10
CA PHE A 108 -11.04 -4.20 -3.23
C PHE A 108 -9.56 -4.17 -3.59
N ALA A 109 -9.18 -4.75 -4.74
CA ALA A 109 -7.83 -4.61 -5.26
C ALA A 109 -7.62 -3.15 -5.66
N VAL A 110 -6.55 -2.51 -5.16
CA VAL A 110 -6.34 -1.06 -5.32
C VAL A 110 -5.04 -0.72 -6.05
N THR A 111 -4.04 -1.59 -5.98
CA THR A 111 -2.76 -1.43 -6.67
C THR A 111 -1.99 -2.75 -6.64
N LYS A 112 -0.80 -2.80 -7.26
CA LYS A 112 0.13 -3.92 -7.21
C LYS A 112 1.48 -3.49 -6.64
N ASP A 113 2.13 -4.39 -5.91
CA ASP A 113 3.44 -4.23 -5.29
C ASP A 113 4.26 -5.51 -5.47
N ALA A 114 5.52 -5.51 -5.02
CA ALA A 114 6.34 -6.71 -4.98
C ALA A 114 7.24 -6.73 -3.74
N VAL A 115 7.68 -7.92 -3.37
CA VAL A 115 8.71 -8.14 -2.35
C VAL A 115 10.02 -8.43 -3.06
N VAL A 116 11.08 -7.75 -2.65
CA VAL A 116 12.44 -7.92 -3.18
C VAL A 116 13.37 -8.42 -2.10
N ILE A 117 14.40 -9.16 -2.50
CA ILE A 117 15.47 -9.59 -1.60
C ILE A 117 16.44 -8.43 -1.42
N THR A 118 16.76 -8.13 -0.16
CA THR A 118 17.65 -7.03 0.22
C THR A 118 18.88 -7.55 0.94
N VAL A 119 20.02 -6.97 0.62
CA VAL A 119 21.31 -7.21 1.28
C VAL A 119 22.00 -5.90 1.57
N ASN A 120 23.01 -5.91 2.45
CA ASN A 120 23.77 -4.72 2.76
C ASN A 120 24.73 -4.36 1.61
N THR A 121 24.81 -3.09 1.22
CA THR A 121 25.74 -2.62 0.16
C THR A 121 27.21 -2.83 0.48
N GLY A 122 27.58 -2.89 1.77
CA GLY A 122 28.94 -3.19 2.24
C GLY A 122 29.25 -4.68 2.28
N ASN A 123 28.38 -5.55 1.76
CA ASN A 123 28.63 -6.98 1.65
C ASN A 123 29.76 -7.23 0.63
N PRO A 124 30.83 -7.96 1.00
CA PRO A 124 31.98 -8.19 0.11
C PRO A 124 31.63 -9.00 -1.15
N PHE A 125 30.49 -9.69 -1.15
CA PHE A 125 30.07 -10.54 -2.27
C PHE A 125 29.07 -9.82 -3.21
N ALA A 126 28.75 -8.56 -3.00
CA ALA A 126 27.79 -7.81 -3.81
C ALA A 126 28.08 -7.88 -5.34
N PRO A 127 29.34 -7.81 -5.83
CA PRO A 127 29.65 -7.96 -7.26
C PRO A 127 29.28 -9.33 -7.84
N GLN A 128 29.40 -10.39 -7.03
CA GLN A 128 29.04 -11.76 -7.45
C GLN A 128 27.54 -11.93 -7.44
N MET A 129 26.84 -11.39 -6.43
CA MET A 129 25.37 -11.39 -6.35
C MET A 129 24.74 -10.73 -7.58
N LYS A 130 25.29 -9.61 -8.05
CA LYS A 130 24.81 -8.91 -9.26
C LYS A 130 24.92 -9.78 -10.52
N ARG A 131 25.95 -10.61 -10.62
CA ARG A 131 26.17 -11.46 -11.80
C ARG A 131 25.38 -12.74 -11.79
N HIS A 132 25.22 -13.35 -10.60
CA HIS A 132 24.67 -14.70 -10.49
C HIS A 132 23.20 -14.71 -10.05
N GLY A 133 22.76 -13.65 -9.35
CA GLY A 133 21.41 -13.65 -8.78
C GLY A 133 21.20 -14.74 -7.72
N ILE A 134 19.95 -14.93 -7.35
CA ILE A 134 19.52 -16.02 -6.47
C ILE A 134 18.31 -16.71 -7.08
N SER A 135 18.38 -18.02 -7.28
CA SER A 135 17.24 -18.79 -7.76
C SER A 135 16.24 -19.09 -6.65
N MET A 136 15.02 -19.48 -7.03
CA MET A 136 13.98 -19.91 -6.07
C MET A 136 14.45 -21.10 -5.23
N GLU A 137 15.20 -22.05 -5.80
CA GLU A 137 15.72 -23.21 -5.09
C GLU A 137 16.77 -22.80 -4.03
N GLN A 138 17.64 -21.85 -4.34
CA GLN A 138 18.60 -21.31 -3.39
C GLN A 138 17.91 -20.54 -2.26
N ALA A 139 16.88 -19.73 -2.57
CA ALA A 139 16.06 -19.04 -1.58
C ALA A 139 15.37 -20.05 -0.66
N TYR A 140 14.81 -21.13 -1.20
CA TYR A 140 14.21 -22.21 -0.45
C TYR A 140 15.24 -22.87 0.51
N LYS A 141 16.43 -23.19 0.02
CA LYS A 141 17.50 -23.76 0.86
C LYS A 141 18.00 -22.80 1.94
N LEU A 142 17.90 -21.51 1.70
CA LEU A 142 18.33 -20.48 2.66
C LEU A 142 17.27 -20.22 3.74
N TRP A 143 16.01 -19.90 3.34
CA TRP A 143 14.97 -19.47 4.26
C TRP A 143 14.05 -20.58 4.78
N ILE A 144 13.98 -21.74 4.08
CA ILE A 144 13.05 -22.82 4.48
C ILE A 144 13.79 -23.98 5.14
N THR A 145 14.81 -24.53 4.48
CA THR A 145 15.52 -25.72 5.04
C THR A 145 16.75 -25.36 5.85
N GLY A 146 17.32 -24.16 5.67
CA GLY A 146 18.54 -23.76 6.34
C GLY A 146 19.78 -24.57 5.89
N GLU A 147 19.76 -25.18 4.71
CA GLU A 147 20.88 -25.92 4.14
C GLU A 147 22.02 -25.00 3.73
N ILE A 148 21.70 -23.82 3.12
CA ILE A 148 22.65 -22.77 2.79
C ILE A 148 22.87 -21.91 4.04
N LYS A 149 24.12 -21.83 4.50
CA LYS A 149 24.51 -21.09 5.71
C LYS A 149 25.65 -20.10 5.46
N THR A 150 26.35 -20.20 4.33
CA THR A 150 27.50 -19.36 4.00
C THR A 150 27.33 -18.74 2.62
N TRP A 151 27.97 -17.57 2.42
CA TRP A 151 28.00 -16.90 1.14
C TRP A 151 28.66 -17.74 0.05
N GLY A 152 29.67 -18.56 0.42
CA GLY A 152 30.30 -19.51 -0.51
C GLY A 152 29.32 -20.58 -1.00
N GLN A 153 28.52 -21.16 -0.11
CA GLN A 153 27.49 -22.12 -0.52
C GLN A 153 26.45 -21.51 -1.47
N LEU A 154 26.06 -20.24 -1.20
CA LEU A 154 25.09 -19.53 -2.04
C LEU A 154 25.65 -19.20 -3.42
N LEU A 155 26.93 -18.81 -3.49
CA LEU A 155 27.58 -18.29 -4.70
C LEU A 155 28.48 -19.29 -5.40
N GLY A 156 28.48 -20.56 -4.98
CA GLY A 156 29.27 -21.63 -5.60
C GLY A 156 30.80 -21.49 -5.40
N THR A 157 31.23 -20.94 -4.24
CA THR A 157 32.65 -20.79 -3.89
C THR A 157 33.00 -21.55 -2.61
N ASN A 158 34.28 -21.60 -2.25
CA ASN A 158 34.76 -22.24 -1.01
C ASN A 158 34.81 -21.29 0.19
N ASP A 159 34.14 -20.12 0.12
CA ASP A 159 34.12 -19.16 1.20
C ASP A 159 33.18 -19.62 2.33
N ASN A 160 33.63 -19.51 3.58
CA ASN A 160 32.90 -19.96 4.75
C ASN A 160 32.26 -18.78 5.55
N THR A 161 32.24 -17.57 4.98
CA THR A 161 31.63 -16.41 5.61
C THR A 161 30.11 -16.68 5.83
N PRO A 162 29.61 -16.57 7.06
CA PRO A 162 28.21 -16.88 7.36
C PRO A 162 27.25 -15.89 6.69
N ILE A 163 26.04 -16.34 6.41
CA ILE A 163 24.89 -15.48 6.03
C ILE A 163 24.05 -15.24 7.28
N HIS A 164 23.75 -13.98 7.56
CA HIS A 164 22.79 -13.61 8.60
C HIS A 164 21.43 -13.43 7.98
N VAL A 165 20.58 -14.44 8.11
CA VAL A 165 19.26 -14.48 7.50
C VAL A 165 18.26 -13.77 8.41
N TYR A 166 17.51 -12.82 7.82
CA TYR A 166 16.46 -12.10 8.51
C TYR A 166 15.07 -12.43 7.93
N THR A 167 14.07 -12.46 8.81
CA THR A 167 12.65 -12.67 8.47
C THR A 167 11.76 -11.75 9.29
N ARG A 168 10.44 -11.90 9.18
CA ARG A 168 9.45 -11.06 9.86
C ARG A 168 8.89 -11.75 11.10
N SER A 169 8.69 -10.98 12.18
CA SER A 169 8.05 -11.43 13.41
C SER A 169 6.54 -11.16 13.46
N ASP A 170 6.04 -10.27 12.62
CA ASP A 170 4.62 -9.92 12.51
C ASP A 170 3.93 -10.72 11.40
N ALA A 171 2.62 -10.95 11.54
CA ALA A 171 1.80 -11.53 10.49
C ALA A 171 1.65 -10.54 9.34
N CYS A 172 2.43 -10.71 8.27
CA CYS A 172 2.54 -9.74 7.20
C CYS A 172 2.50 -10.36 5.80
N GLY A 173 1.94 -9.58 4.86
CA GLY A 173 1.86 -10.02 3.48
C GLY A 173 3.22 -10.13 2.78
N ALA A 174 4.26 -9.40 3.24
CA ALA A 174 5.60 -9.54 2.67
C ALA A 174 6.17 -10.93 2.90
N ALA A 175 6.16 -11.41 4.14
CA ALA A 175 6.64 -12.74 4.50
C ALA A 175 5.78 -13.84 3.86
N GLU A 176 4.44 -13.68 3.91
CA GLU A 176 3.53 -14.64 3.28
C GLU A 176 3.78 -14.78 1.78
N THR A 177 3.82 -13.65 1.06
CA THR A 177 4.04 -13.65 -0.40
C THR A 177 5.45 -14.17 -0.77
N PHE A 178 6.45 -13.85 0.03
CA PHE A 178 7.81 -14.35 -0.17
C PHE A 178 7.89 -15.87 0.03
N ALA A 179 7.24 -16.39 1.09
CA ALA A 179 7.15 -17.83 1.33
C ALA A 179 6.34 -18.56 0.24
N MET A 180 5.24 -17.95 -0.24
CA MET A 180 4.45 -18.50 -1.34
C MET A 180 5.24 -18.65 -2.63
N TRP A 181 6.19 -17.77 -2.92
CA TRP A 181 7.12 -17.93 -4.06
C TRP A 181 7.89 -19.26 -3.98
N MET A 182 8.19 -19.72 -2.78
CA MET A 182 8.86 -20.98 -2.52
C MET A 182 7.88 -22.14 -2.22
N GLY A 183 6.57 -21.96 -2.46
CA GLY A 183 5.53 -22.97 -2.19
C GLY A 183 5.29 -23.25 -0.70
N LYS A 184 5.56 -22.25 0.16
CA LYS A 184 5.50 -22.34 1.62
C LYS A 184 4.65 -21.21 2.22
N LYS A 185 4.52 -21.20 3.56
CA LYS A 185 3.82 -20.17 4.33
C LYS A 185 4.82 -19.36 5.14
N GLN A 186 4.37 -18.20 5.64
CA GLN A 186 5.21 -17.34 6.47
C GLN A 186 5.86 -18.08 7.66
N GLU A 187 5.12 -18.99 8.29
CA GLU A 187 5.58 -19.74 9.46
C GLU A 187 6.73 -20.71 9.16
N ASP A 188 6.94 -21.05 7.89
CA ASP A 188 8.04 -21.92 7.44
C ASP A 188 9.36 -21.16 7.28
N LEU A 189 9.33 -19.81 7.27
CA LEU A 189 10.53 -18.97 7.08
C LEU A 189 11.42 -19.00 8.31
N GLN A 190 12.70 -19.36 8.10
CA GLN A 190 13.75 -19.33 9.13
C GLN A 190 14.53 -18.02 9.08
N GLY A 191 15.17 -17.68 10.20
CA GLY A 191 16.03 -16.50 10.33
C GLY A 191 15.72 -15.69 11.59
N THR A 192 16.47 -14.61 11.79
CA THR A 192 16.25 -13.64 12.86
C THR A 192 15.00 -12.83 12.56
N ALA A 193 13.98 -12.96 13.41
CA ALA A 193 12.69 -12.32 13.22
C ALA A 193 12.70 -10.85 13.63
N VAL A 194 12.26 -9.94 12.74
CA VAL A 194 12.23 -8.49 12.95
C VAL A 194 10.83 -7.95 12.65
N PHE A 195 10.37 -7.01 13.46
CA PHE A 195 9.05 -6.41 13.31
C PHE A 195 9.03 -5.32 12.22
N GLY A 196 8.07 -5.44 11.31
CA GLY A 196 7.76 -4.41 10.30
C GLY A 196 8.80 -4.31 9.17
N ASP A 197 8.39 -3.78 8.03
CA ASP A 197 9.30 -3.50 6.90
C ASP A 197 10.42 -2.51 7.25
N PRO A 198 10.12 -1.39 7.98
CA PRO A 198 11.18 -0.46 8.38
C PRO A 198 12.25 -1.11 9.26
N GLY A 199 11.81 -1.98 10.20
CA GLY A 199 12.73 -2.69 11.09
C GLY A 199 13.62 -3.67 10.33
N LEU A 200 13.05 -4.44 9.39
CA LEU A 200 13.80 -5.38 8.58
C LEU A 200 14.81 -4.68 7.65
N ALA A 201 14.40 -3.61 6.97
CA ALA A 201 15.30 -2.80 6.15
C ALA A 201 16.48 -2.27 6.99
N GLN A 202 16.18 -1.72 8.19
CA GLN A 202 17.22 -1.21 9.09
C GLN A 202 18.15 -2.32 9.62
N ALA A 203 17.64 -3.52 9.89
CA ALA A 203 18.46 -4.66 10.31
C ALA A 203 19.47 -5.03 9.22
N VAL A 204 19.02 -5.11 7.96
CA VAL A 204 19.90 -5.38 6.80
C VAL A 204 20.91 -4.26 6.59
N GLN A 205 20.51 -2.99 6.74
CA GLN A 205 21.45 -1.84 6.61
C GLN A 205 22.58 -1.85 7.63
N ARG A 206 22.35 -2.38 8.84
CA ARG A 206 23.35 -2.39 9.94
C ARG A 206 24.26 -3.60 9.93
N ASP A 207 23.91 -4.67 9.24
CA ASP A 207 24.65 -5.92 9.23
C ASP A 207 25.17 -6.23 7.82
N LYS A 208 26.49 -6.15 7.65
CA LYS A 208 27.14 -6.38 6.35
C LYS A 208 26.96 -7.78 5.78
N LEU A 209 26.66 -8.76 6.64
CA LEU A 209 26.45 -10.15 6.23
C LEU A 209 24.97 -10.52 6.13
N ALA A 210 24.08 -9.52 6.30
CA ALA A 210 22.64 -9.71 6.27
C ALA A 210 22.11 -9.99 4.88
N ILE A 211 21.08 -10.85 4.85
CA ILE A 211 20.12 -11.01 3.78
C ILE A 211 18.71 -11.00 4.36
N GLY A 212 17.81 -10.28 3.72
CA GLY A 212 16.41 -10.20 4.10
C GLY A 212 15.51 -9.96 2.89
N PHE A 213 14.25 -9.58 3.12
CA PHE A 213 13.31 -9.24 2.05
C PHE A 213 12.43 -8.07 2.49
N ASN A 214 12.12 -7.17 1.58
CA ASN A 214 11.30 -5.98 1.85
C ASN A 214 10.31 -5.71 0.72
N ASN A 215 9.21 -5.06 1.04
CA ASN A 215 8.38 -4.44 0.00
C ASN A 215 9.18 -3.35 -0.73
N ILE A 216 8.93 -3.15 -2.02
CA ILE A 216 9.67 -2.20 -2.86
C ILE A 216 9.69 -0.78 -2.27
N GLY A 217 8.61 -0.33 -1.60
CA GLY A 217 8.54 0.97 -0.94
C GLY A 217 9.52 1.18 0.21
N TYR A 218 10.11 0.09 0.75
CA TYR A 218 11.13 0.13 1.80
C TYR A 218 12.52 -0.28 1.32
N ALA A 219 12.61 -0.84 0.13
CA ALA A 219 13.88 -1.17 -0.51
C ALA A 219 14.46 0.00 -1.32
N TYR A 220 13.59 0.84 -1.89
CA TYR A 220 13.96 1.98 -2.72
C TYR A 220 13.51 3.31 -2.11
N ASP A 221 14.35 4.32 -2.26
CA ASP A 221 14.04 5.69 -1.88
C ASP A 221 13.04 6.32 -2.87
N GLU A 222 12.10 7.09 -2.35
CA GLU A 222 11.01 7.67 -3.15
C GLU A 222 11.47 8.81 -4.05
N GLN A 223 12.45 9.61 -3.60
CA GLN A 223 12.91 10.79 -4.33
C GLN A 223 14.00 10.45 -5.35
N SER A 224 15.05 9.73 -4.92
CA SER A 224 16.15 9.34 -5.80
C SER A 224 15.81 8.19 -6.74
N ARG A 225 14.76 7.44 -6.43
CA ARG A 225 14.32 6.22 -7.15
C ARG A 225 15.36 5.10 -7.17
N LYS A 226 16.42 5.20 -6.36
CA LYS A 226 17.48 4.20 -6.19
C LYS A 226 17.22 3.35 -4.94
N PRO A 227 17.89 2.20 -4.79
CA PRO A 227 17.89 1.48 -3.52
C PRO A 227 18.27 2.41 -2.37
N ASN A 228 17.59 2.28 -1.22
CA ASN A 228 17.88 3.04 -0.02
C ASN A 228 19.36 2.91 0.38
N ASP A 229 19.92 3.97 0.94
CA ASP A 229 21.31 3.95 1.41
C ASP A 229 21.56 2.75 2.32
N GLY A 230 22.65 2.04 2.04
CA GLY A 230 23.02 0.83 2.76
C GLY A 230 22.30 -0.45 2.28
N LEU A 231 21.33 -0.36 1.36
CA LEU A 231 20.65 -1.51 0.77
C LEU A 231 21.08 -1.74 -0.68
N PHE A 232 21.19 -3.00 -1.04
CA PHE A 232 21.30 -3.50 -2.37
C PHE A 232 20.17 -4.50 -2.64
N VAL A 233 19.49 -4.38 -3.78
CA VAL A 233 18.45 -5.34 -4.17
C VAL A 233 19.10 -6.48 -4.94
N PHE A 234 19.02 -7.68 -4.36
CA PHE A 234 19.60 -8.88 -4.89
C PHE A 234 18.74 -9.43 -6.03
N PRO A 235 19.25 -9.52 -7.27
CA PRO A 235 18.49 -10.01 -8.41
C PRO A 235 18.00 -11.44 -8.23
N ILE A 236 16.80 -11.74 -8.74
CA ILE A 236 16.31 -13.11 -8.87
C ILE A 236 16.78 -13.66 -10.22
N ASP A 237 17.45 -14.79 -10.19
CA ASP A 237 17.73 -15.65 -11.33
C ASP A 237 16.44 -16.46 -11.61
N ALA A 238 15.62 -15.94 -12.51
CA ALA A 238 14.27 -16.47 -12.75
C ALA A 238 14.29 -17.75 -13.60
N ASN A 239 15.29 -17.90 -14.46
CA ASN A 239 15.46 -19.07 -15.33
C ASN A 239 16.33 -20.19 -14.70
N GLY A 240 17.05 -19.86 -13.60
CA GLY A 240 17.87 -20.82 -12.83
C GLY A 240 19.16 -21.22 -13.51
N ASP A 241 19.68 -20.42 -14.45
CA ASP A 241 20.92 -20.73 -15.17
C ASP A 241 22.22 -20.30 -14.45
N GLY A 242 22.06 -19.61 -13.31
CA GLY A 242 23.15 -19.13 -12.46
C GLY A 242 23.78 -17.82 -12.95
N ASN A 243 23.14 -17.11 -13.88
CA ASN A 243 23.62 -15.84 -14.41
C ASN A 243 22.46 -14.86 -14.60
N ILE A 244 22.67 -13.61 -14.28
CA ILE A 244 21.69 -12.56 -14.54
C ILE A 244 21.96 -11.99 -15.94
N SER A 245 21.05 -12.25 -16.86
CA SER A 245 21.05 -11.69 -18.21
C SER A 245 20.67 -10.20 -18.18
N ALA A 246 20.91 -9.49 -19.29
CA ALA A 246 20.48 -8.09 -19.42
C ALA A 246 18.95 -7.93 -19.36
N GLU A 247 18.18 -8.98 -19.69
CA GLU A 247 16.72 -8.98 -19.65
C GLU A 247 16.18 -9.17 -18.21
N GLU A 248 16.97 -9.81 -17.34
CA GLU A 248 16.67 -10.03 -15.93
C GLU A 248 17.21 -8.92 -15.02
N TYR A 249 18.06 -8.01 -15.53
CA TYR A 249 18.68 -6.97 -14.73
C TYR A 249 17.89 -5.64 -14.81
N PHE A 250 17.00 -5.41 -13.88
CA PHE A 250 16.16 -4.22 -13.76
C PHE A 250 16.07 -3.69 -12.31
N TYR A 251 17.12 -3.91 -11.50
CA TYR A 251 17.11 -3.65 -10.06
C TYR A 251 17.81 -2.35 -9.65
N ASP A 252 18.42 -1.61 -10.58
CA ASP A 252 19.17 -0.38 -10.25
C ASP A 252 18.28 0.80 -9.90
N THR A 253 17.04 0.84 -10.44
CA THR A 253 16.07 1.87 -10.12
C THR A 253 14.70 1.28 -9.79
N LYS A 254 13.96 1.99 -8.95
CA LYS A 254 12.56 1.66 -8.64
C LYS A 254 11.69 1.66 -9.90
N ASP A 255 11.96 2.58 -10.83
CA ASP A 255 11.16 2.73 -12.04
C ASP A 255 11.36 1.55 -13.01
N ASP A 256 12.61 1.11 -13.21
CA ASP A 256 12.90 -0.08 -14.01
C ASP A 256 12.28 -1.33 -13.38
N PHE A 257 12.38 -1.44 -12.05
CA PHE A 257 11.79 -2.56 -11.33
C PHE A 257 10.26 -2.58 -11.43
N VAL A 258 9.59 -1.44 -11.19
CA VAL A 258 8.12 -1.31 -11.32
C VAL A 258 7.67 -1.65 -12.73
N LYS A 259 8.42 -1.18 -13.74
CA LYS A 259 8.15 -1.53 -15.15
C LYS A 259 8.30 -3.04 -15.40
N ALA A 260 9.34 -3.67 -14.86
CA ALA A 260 9.55 -5.11 -15.01
C ALA A 260 8.41 -5.93 -14.38
N VAL A 261 7.89 -5.50 -13.22
CA VAL A 261 6.70 -6.12 -12.60
C VAL A 261 5.46 -5.93 -13.47
N ALA A 262 5.24 -4.74 -14.04
CA ALA A 262 4.13 -4.46 -14.94
C ALA A 262 4.19 -5.30 -16.22
N ASP A 263 5.38 -5.49 -16.76
CA ASP A 263 5.67 -6.30 -17.95
C ASP A 263 5.70 -7.83 -17.67
N ASN A 264 5.39 -8.26 -16.43
CA ASN A 264 5.45 -9.66 -15.96
C ASN A 264 6.85 -10.32 -16.11
N LYS A 265 7.92 -9.54 -16.05
CA LYS A 265 9.31 -10.05 -16.03
C LYS A 265 9.76 -10.47 -14.63
N TYR A 266 9.17 -9.91 -13.59
CA TYR A 266 9.40 -10.29 -12.20
C TYR A 266 8.38 -11.36 -11.77
N PRO A 267 8.78 -12.39 -10.99
CA PRO A 267 7.86 -13.47 -10.57
C PRO A 267 6.63 -12.97 -9.79
N SER A 268 5.51 -13.65 -9.97
CA SER A 268 4.29 -13.37 -9.21
C SER A 268 3.68 -14.69 -8.70
N PRO A 269 3.79 -15.02 -7.37
CA PRO A 269 4.53 -14.27 -6.37
C PRO A 269 6.05 -14.20 -6.67
N PRO A 270 6.84 -13.28 -6.08
CA PRO A 270 6.51 -12.37 -4.98
C PRO A 270 5.93 -11.01 -5.36
N ALA A 271 5.60 -10.75 -6.65
CA ALA A 271 4.69 -9.66 -6.99
C ALA A 271 3.23 -10.04 -6.67
N ARG A 272 2.40 -9.05 -6.26
CA ARG A 272 1.05 -9.30 -5.76
C ARG A 272 0.16 -8.08 -5.84
N ASP A 273 -1.15 -8.29 -5.85
CA ASP A 273 -2.11 -7.21 -5.64
C ASP A 273 -2.15 -6.80 -4.16
N LEU A 274 -2.45 -5.52 -3.93
CA LEU A 274 -2.72 -4.96 -2.60
C LEU A 274 -4.20 -4.59 -2.52
N TYR A 275 -4.79 -4.81 -1.34
CA TYR A 275 -6.22 -4.69 -1.13
C TYR A 275 -6.53 -3.71 -0.01
N LEU A 276 -7.61 -2.94 -0.17
CA LEU A 276 -8.43 -2.43 0.91
C LEU A 276 -9.59 -3.41 1.12
N VAL A 277 -9.76 -3.88 2.34
CA VAL A 277 -10.79 -4.87 2.70
C VAL A 277 -11.81 -4.21 3.61
N ALA A 278 -13.09 -4.40 3.32
CA ALA A 278 -14.19 -4.00 4.20
C ALA A 278 -14.86 -5.24 4.82
N ASN A 279 -15.61 -5.07 5.89
CA ASN A 279 -16.49 -6.11 6.45
C ASN A 279 -17.91 -5.91 5.90
N GLY A 280 -18.30 -6.70 4.91
CA GLY A 280 -19.46 -6.45 4.07
C GLY A 280 -19.21 -5.34 3.02
N VAL A 281 -20.19 -5.09 2.15
CA VAL A 281 -20.13 -3.96 1.21
C VAL A 281 -20.29 -2.65 1.98
N PRO A 282 -19.37 -1.66 1.82
CA PRO A 282 -19.43 -0.42 2.58
C PRO A 282 -20.71 0.38 2.29
N THR A 283 -21.37 0.84 3.35
CA THR A 283 -22.55 1.70 3.26
C THR A 283 -22.30 3.13 3.74
N ASN A 284 -21.18 3.37 4.48
CA ASN A 284 -20.78 4.72 4.88
C ASN A 284 -20.42 5.55 3.64
N PRO A 285 -21.12 6.67 3.35
CA PRO A 285 -20.89 7.46 2.13
C PRO A 285 -19.44 7.95 1.98
N ALA A 286 -18.75 8.26 3.08
CA ALA A 286 -17.36 8.71 3.06
C ALA A 286 -16.42 7.55 2.63
N VAL A 287 -16.64 6.34 3.13
CA VAL A 287 -15.87 5.14 2.76
C VAL A 287 -16.09 4.78 1.29
N VAL A 288 -17.35 4.79 0.85
CA VAL A 288 -17.70 4.51 -0.56
C VAL A 288 -17.04 5.51 -1.49
N ALA A 289 -17.15 6.82 -1.21
CA ALA A 289 -16.56 7.87 -2.03
C ALA A 289 -15.01 7.79 -2.03
N PHE A 290 -14.39 7.41 -0.91
CA PHE A 290 -12.94 7.23 -0.84
C PHE A 290 -12.48 6.02 -1.68
N LEU A 291 -13.19 4.89 -1.63
CA LEU A 291 -12.89 3.74 -2.47
C LEU A 291 -13.14 4.05 -3.96
N GLU A 292 -14.22 4.74 -4.31
CA GLU A 292 -14.46 5.20 -5.69
C GLU A 292 -13.33 6.11 -6.18
N TYR A 293 -12.88 7.07 -5.36
CA TYR A 293 -11.72 7.92 -5.67
C TYR A 293 -10.46 7.08 -5.93
N ILE A 294 -10.14 6.13 -5.04
CA ILE A 294 -8.94 5.27 -5.19
C ILE A 294 -9.00 4.44 -6.48
N LEU A 295 -10.17 3.88 -6.81
CA LEU A 295 -10.36 3.03 -7.99
C LEU A 295 -10.46 3.82 -9.31
N THR A 296 -10.50 5.15 -9.25
CA THR A 296 -10.60 6.04 -10.41
C THR A 296 -9.44 7.03 -10.44
N GLU A 297 -9.65 8.26 -9.99
CA GLU A 297 -8.68 9.35 -10.03
C GLU A 297 -7.41 9.06 -9.21
N GLY A 298 -7.54 8.34 -8.10
CA GLY A 298 -6.43 7.97 -7.22
C GLY A 298 -5.39 7.06 -7.88
N GLN A 299 -5.74 6.37 -8.97
CA GLN A 299 -4.80 5.50 -9.70
C GLN A 299 -3.61 6.28 -10.30
N LYS A 300 -3.77 7.57 -10.62
CA LYS A 300 -2.69 8.42 -11.11
C LYS A 300 -1.54 8.57 -10.09
N GLU A 301 -1.80 8.34 -8.80
CA GLU A 301 -0.81 8.43 -7.75
C GLU A 301 0.05 7.15 -7.60
N CYS A 302 -0.38 6.03 -8.19
CA CYS A 302 0.31 4.75 -8.04
C CYS A 302 1.73 4.80 -8.61
N ALA A 303 1.90 5.15 -9.89
CA ALA A 303 3.21 5.17 -10.54
C ALA A 303 4.18 6.18 -9.93
N PRO A 304 3.81 7.45 -9.63
CA PRO A 304 4.67 8.38 -8.92
C PRO A 304 5.12 7.87 -7.55
N ALA A 305 4.23 7.22 -6.80
CA ALA A 305 4.55 6.60 -5.50
C ALA A 305 5.34 5.29 -5.63
N GLY A 306 5.56 4.80 -6.87
CA GLY A 306 6.33 3.59 -7.15
C GLY A 306 5.55 2.31 -6.93
N TYR A 307 4.26 2.36 -7.17
CA TYR A 307 3.38 1.20 -7.24
C TYR A 307 2.94 0.94 -8.68
N ILE A 308 2.40 -0.23 -8.92
CA ILE A 308 1.91 -0.64 -10.23
C ILE A 308 0.39 -0.45 -10.26
N GLY A 309 -0.11 0.36 -11.22
CA GLY A 309 -1.54 0.50 -11.45
C GLY A 309 -2.18 -0.84 -11.85
N LEU A 310 -3.46 -1.00 -11.53
CA LEU A 310 -4.22 -2.17 -11.93
C LEU A 310 -4.76 -2.02 -13.36
N SER A 311 -5.11 -3.16 -13.98
CA SER A 311 -5.85 -3.14 -15.25
C SER A 311 -7.25 -2.56 -15.07
N ASP A 312 -7.79 -1.95 -16.15
CA ASP A 312 -9.15 -1.40 -16.16
C ASP A 312 -10.20 -2.44 -15.75
N GLU A 313 -10.00 -3.71 -16.11
CA GLU A 313 -10.88 -4.82 -15.71
C GLU A 313 -10.93 -5.00 -14.18
N LYS A 314 -9.78 -4.98 -13.52
CA LYS A 314 -9.71 -5.10 -12.05
C LYS A 314 -10.32 -3.90 -11.35
N LEU A 315 -10.07 -2.69 -11.85
CA LEU A 315 -10.64 -1.45 -11.32
C LEU A 315 -12.16 -1.44 -11.48
N GLN A 316 -12.66 -1.82 -12.67
CA GLN A 316 -14.10 -1.90 -12.93
C GLN A 316 -14.79 -2.93 -12.03
N LYS A 317 -14.15 -4.10 -11.80
CA LYS A 317 -14.65 -5.11 -10.85
C LYS A 317 -14.83 -4.53 -9.44
N GLY A 318 -13.87 -3.73 -8.96
CA GLY A 318 -13.97 -3.04 -7.66
C GLY A 318 -15.12 -2.04 -7.63
N LEU A 319 -15.27 -1.23 -8.68
CA LEU A 319 -16.38 -0.27 -8.80
C LEU A 319 -17.76 -0.95 -8.86
N ASP A 320 -17.86 -2.06 -9.57
CA ASP A 320 -19.12 -2.81 -9.66
C ASP A 320 -19.46 -3.49 -8.32
N GLN A 321 -18.45 -3.85 -7.54
CA GLN A 321 -18.63 -4.42 -6.20
C GLN A 321 -19.20 -3.39 -5.22
N LEU A 322 -18.81 -2.10 -5.33
CA LEU A 322 -19.38 -1.00 -4.54
C LEU A 322 -20.86 -0.70 -4.88
N LYS A 323 -21.34 -1.12 -6.05
CA LYS A 323 -22.72 -0.86 -6.54
C LYS A 323 -23.71 -1.97 -6.19
N LYS A 324 -23.25 -3.14 -5.71
CA LYS A 324 -24.10 -4.35 -5.56
C LYS A 324 -25.17 -4.28 -4.47
N GLU A 325 -25.25 -3.17 -3.69
CA GLU A 325 -26.27 -2.98 -2.64
C GLU A 325 -26.96 -1.60 -2.73
N LYS A 326 -27.27 -1.14 -3.94
CA LYS A 326 -28.21 0.01 -4.09
C LYS A 326 -29.56 -0.44 -4.59
#